data_72aa479479b20ec754ca1494e0d429ba
#
_entry.id   72aa479479b20ec754ca1494e0d429ba
#
_cell.length_a   1.000
_cell.length_b   1.000
_cell.length_c   1.000
_cell.angle_alpha   90.00
_cell.angle_beta   90.00
_cell.angle_gamma   90.00
#
_symmetry.space_group_name_H-M   'P 1'
#
loop_
_entity.id
_entity.type
_entity.pdbx_description
1 polymer ?
#
loop_
_entity_poly.entity_id
_entity_poly.type
_entity_poly.pdbx_seq_one_letter_code
_entity_poly.pdbx_strand_id
1 'polypeptide(L)'
;MLLQQRSHQKYHSGGLWSNACCSHPVAGEDLKEAARRRLNEEMGFDTEISPIFHFIYKAEFDNGLTEYEFDHVFTGEYDGLVTFNTGEVMAFSYKKMNEIKNSLLAEPGNYTAWFIQAFPRIEEWWRKKYEPVSSHTTGQDPFA
;
A
#
# COMPACT_ATOMS: atom_id res chain seq x y z
N MET A 1 -1.26 -9.14 1.95
CA MET A 1 -0.54 -7.88 1.66
C MET A 1 0.39 -7.55 2.81
N LEU A 2 1.59 -7.09 2.48
CA LEU A 2 2.57 -6.63 3.49
C LEU A 2 2.24 -5.20 3.90
N LEU A 3 2.15 -4.98 5.21
CA LEU A 3 1.96 -3.67 5.82
C LEU A 3 3.15 -3.31 6.68
N GLN A 4 3.43 -2.01 6.82
CA GLN A 4 4.39 -1.49 7.78
C GLN A 4 3.68 -0.62 8.83
N GLN A 5 4.19 -0.66 10.06
CA GLN A 5 3.86 0.32 11.09
C GLN A 5 4.96 1.36 11.15
N ARG A 6 4.61 2.62 10.96
CA ARG A 6 5.56 3.72 10.93
C ARG A 6 6.18 3.95 12.30
N SER A 7 7.50 4.20 12.33
CA SER A 7 8.17 4.58 13.55
C SER A 7 7.57 5.85 14.17
N HIS A 8 7.53 5.93 15.50
CA HIS A 8 7.14 7.14 16.20
C HIS A 8 8.09 8.32 15.94
N GLN A 9 9.30 8.07 15.44
CA GLN A 9 10.28 9.11 15.10
C GLN A 9 9.97 9.82 13.77
N LYS A 10 8.99 9.34 13.01
CA LYS A 10 8.59 9.95 11.73
C LYS A 10 7.99 11.34 11.99
N TYR A 11 8.20 12.24 11.02
CA TYR A 11 7.73 13.63 11.08
C TYR A 11 6.22 13.76 11.27
N HIS A 12 5.45 12.88 10.68
CA HIS A 12 4.00 12.76 10.88
C HIS A 12 3.54 11.31 10.80
N SER A 13 2.31 11.06 11.25
CA SER A 13 1.66 9.74 11.16
C SER A 13 2.47 8.62 11.83
N GLY A 14 3.27 8.94 12.84
CA GLY A 14 4.04 7.95 13.61
C GLY A 14 3.13 6.96 14.32
N GLY A 15 3.52 5.70 14.35
CA GLY A 15 2.76 4.61 14.97
C GLY A 15 1.60 4.07 14.14
N LEU A 16 1.28 4.67 13.00
CA LEU A 16 0.19 4.22 12.13
C LEU A 16 0.64 3.14 11.16
N TRP A 17 -0.30 2.27 10.82
CA TRP A 17 -0.12 1.24 9.79
C TRP A 17 -0.37 1.78 8.40
N SER A 18 0.38 1.26 7.44
CA SER A 18 0.32 1.67 6.05
C SER A 18 0.74 0.52 5.12
N ASN A 19 0.74 0.78 3.81
CA ASN A 19 1.35 -0.10 2.82
C ASN A 19 2.85 -0.31 3.10
N ALA A 20 3.48 -1.22 2.38
CA ALA A 20 4.85 -1.66 2.66
C ALA A 20 5.89 -0.53 2.65
N CYS A 21 5.71 0.46 1.81
CA CYS A 21 6.59 1.63 1.75
C CYS A 21 5.86 2.81 1.10
N CYS A 22 6.06 4.00 1.63
CA CYS A 22 5.58 5.25 1.03
C CYS A 22 6.68 6.30 1.18
N SER A 23 7.09 6.90 0.06
CA SER A 23 8.20 7.85 0.04
C SER A 23 8.15 8.75 -1.19
N HIS A 24 9.04 9.71 -1.22
CA HIS A 24 9.20 10.66 -2.32
C HIS A 24 10.50 10.41 -3.09
N PRO A 25 10.49 10.54 -4.45
CA PRO A 25 11.72 10.52 -5.21
C PRO A 25 12.56 11.77 -4.93
N VAL A 26 13.87 11.65 -5.07
CA VAL A 26 14.74 12.82 -5.14
C VAL A 26 14.71 13.41 -6.55
N ALA A 27 15.09 14.70 -6.69
CA ALA A 27 15.08 15.38 -7.97
C ALA A 27 15.88 14.60 -9.03
N GLY A 28 15.27 14.36 -10.19
CA GLY A 28 15.89 13.64 -11.32
C GLY A 28 15.92 12.13 -11.20
N GLU A 29 15.39 11.56 -10.12
CA GLU A 29 15.30 10.11 -9.93
C GLU A 29 14.07 9.54 -10.64
N ASP A 30 14.22 8.40 -11.32
CA ASP A 30 13.11 7.65 -11.87
C ASP A 30 12.20 7.14 -10.75
N LEU A 31 10.87 7.22 -10.93
CA LEU A 31 9.89 6.86 -9.90
C LEU A 31 10.01 5.41 -9.44
N LYS A 32 10.18 4.48 -10.39
CA LYS A 32 10.31 3.06 -10.06
C LYS A 32 11.59 2.77 -9.28
N GLU A 33 12.70 3.38 -9.69
CA GLU A 33 13.97 3.24 -8.99
C GLU A 33 13.92 3.87 -7.60
N ALA A 34 13.26 5.02 -7.45
CA ALA A 34 13.01 5.64 -6.16
C ALA A 34 12.20 4.73 -5.24
N ALA A 35 11.14 4.13 -5.75
CA ALA A 35 10.30 3.21 -4.98
C ALA A 35 11.09 1.97 -4.52
N ARG A 36 11.90 1.37 -5.38
CA ARG A 36 12.75 0.23 -5.03
C ARG A 36 13.82 0.61 -4.01
N ARG A 37 14.47 1.75 -4.20
CA ARG A 37 15.47 2.26 -3.26
C ARG A 37 14.89 2.45 -1.86
N ARG A 38 13.76 3.12 -1.76
CA ARG A 38 13.11 3.38 -0.47
C ARG A 38 12.56 2.11 0.18
N LEU A 39 12.04 1.19 -0.62
CA LEU A 39 11.61 -0.12 -0.11
C LEU A 39 12.79 -0.86 0.56
N ASN A 40 13.96 -0.85 -0.08
CA ASN A 40 15.16 -1.45 0.50
C ASN A 40 15.64 -0.71 1.75
N GLU A 41 15.62 0.61 1.75
CA GLU A 41 16.01 1.43 2.91
C GLU A 41 15.08 1.23 4.10
N GLU A 42 13.78 1.13 3.88
CA GLU A 42 12.79 1.00 4.97
C GLU A 42 12.55 -0.45 5.38
N MET A 43 12.39 -1.37 4.44
CA MET A 43 11.96 -2.75 4.68
C MET A 43 13.07 -3.79 4.49
N GLY A 44 14.23 -3.38 4.01
CA GLY A 44 15.42 -4.22 3.93
C GLY A 44 15.39 -5.27 2.82
N PHE A 45 14.60 -5.07 1.77
CA PHE A 45 14.59 -5.94 0.60
C PHE A 45 14.35 -5.19 -0.70
N ASP A 46 14.75 -5.80 -1.80
CA ASP A 46 14.50 -5.35 -3.16
C ASP A 46 13.71 -6.42 -3.92
N THR A 47 12.77 -5.99 -4.75
CA THR A 47 12.00 -6.87 -5.63
C THR A 47 11.56 -6.11 -6.87
N GLU A 48 11.23 -6.83 -7.93
CA GLU A 48 10.62 -6.22 -9.11
C GLU A 48 9.24 -5.67 -8.77
N ILE A 49 8.97 -4.44 -9.18
CA ILE A 49 7.69 -3.77 -8.99
C ILE A 49 7.16 -3.23 -10.30
N SER A 50 5.85 -3.08 -10.39
CA SER A 50 5.15 -2.54 -11.55
C SER A 50 4.11 -1.51 -11.13
N PRO A 51 3.93 -0.43 -11.90
CA PRO A 51 2.90 0.56 -11.60
C PRO A 51 1.50 -0.04 -11.80
N ILE A 52 0.57 0.28 -10.90
CA ILE A 52 -0.81 -0.18 -11.00
C ILE A 52 -1.82 0.95 -11.14
N PHE A 53 -1.64 2.07 -10.46
CA PHE A 53 -2.43 3.28 -10.61
C PHE A 53 -1.73 4.48 -9.97
N HIS A 54 -2.32 5.65 -10.17
CA HIS A 54 -1.95 6.88 -9.48
C HIS A 54 -3.21 7.61 -9.02
N PHE A 55 -3.09 8.47 -8.02
CA PHE A 55 -4.20 9.26 -7.51
C PHE A 55 -3.70 10.56 -6.87
N ILE A 56 -4.61 11.53 -6.74
CA ILE A 56 -4.36 12.76 -6.01
C ILE A 56 -4.77 12.53 -4.56
N TYR A 57 -3.83 12.73 -3.65
CA TYR A 57 -4.02 12.60 -2.22
C TYR A 57 -3.95 13.96 -1.56
N LYS A 58 -4.91 14.23 -0.68
CA LYS A 58 -4.92 15.42 0.17
C LYS A 58 -5.30 15.04 1.59
N ALA A 59 -4.55 15.51 2.58
CA ALA A 59 -4.88 15.37 3.99
C ALA A 59 -4.47 16.61 4.77
N GLU A 60 -5.30 16.97 5.73
CA GLU A 60 -5.02 18.00 6.73
C GLU A 60 -4.71 17.29 8.06
N PHE A 61 -3.67 17.75 8.75
CA PHE A 61 -3.24 17.21 10.04
C PHE A 61 -3.53 18.20 11.17
N ASP A 62 -3.72 17.70 12.39
CA ASP A 62 -4.02 18.49 13.59
C ASP A 62 -2.97 19.57 13.91
N ASN A 63 -1.73 19.37 13.46
CA ASN A 63 -0.64 20.32 13.63
C ASN A 63 -0.66 21.51 12.63
N GLY A 64 -1.72 21.63 11.81
CA GLY A 64 -1.86 22.66 10.79
C GLY A 64 -1.15 22.37 9.48
N LEU A 65 -0.52 21.20 9.32
CA LEU A 65 0.10 20.78 8.07
C LEU A 65 -0.97 20.24 7.11
N THR A 66 -0.77 20.50 5.82
CA THR A 66 -1.58 19.93 4.74
C THR A 66 -0.65 19.21 3.78
N GLU A 67 -0.94 17.93 3.48
CA GLU A 67 -0.34 17.21 2.36
C GLU A 67 -1.25 17.27 1.15
N TYR A 68 -0.66 17.55 0.00
CA TYR A 68 -1.33 17.51 -1.30
C TYR A 68 -0.35 16.92 -2.30
N GLU A 69 -0.60 15.70 -2.76
CA GLU A 69 0.36 14.92 -3.52
C GLU A 69 -0.29 14.17 -4.68
N PHE A 70 0.52 13.94 -5.71
CA PHE A 70 0.20 13.02 -6.79
C PHE A 70 0.93 11.71 -6.52
N ASP A 71 0.20 10.71 -6.03
CA ASP A 71 0.78 9.46 -5.59
C ASP A 71 0.75 8.40 -6.69
N HIS A 72 1.90 7.79 -6.94
CA HIS A 72 2.05 6.62 -7.81
C HIS A 72 2.10 5.36 -6.96
N VAL A 73 1.30 4.36 -7.31
CA VAL A 73 1.23 3.09 -6.59
C VAL A 73 1.84 1.98 -7.43
N PHE A 74 2.76 1.26 -6.82
CA PHE A 74 3.46 0.11 -7.40
C PHE A 74 3.09 -1.16 -6.66
N THR A 75 3.18 -2.29 -7.33
CA THR A 75 3.02 -3.62 -6.74
C THR A 75 4.20 -4.51 -7.10
N GLY A 76 4.51 -5.44 -6.20
CA GLY A 76 5.51 -6.49 -6.41
C GLY A 76 5.23 -7.68 -5.53
N GLU A 77 5.96 -8.75 -5.76
CA GLU A 77 5.89 -9.97 -4.97
C GLU A 77 7.21 -10.21 -4.26
N TYR A 78 7.14 -10.62 -2.99
CA TYR A 78 8.30 -10.93 -2.18
C TYR A 78 7.91 -11.89 -1.07
N ASP A 79 8.71 -12.93 -0.88
CA ASP A 79 8.51 -13.97 0.14
C ASP A 79 9.73 -14.21 1.03
N GLY A 80 10.76 -13.38 0.91
CA GLY A 80 11.98 -13.47 1.67
C GLY A 80 11.92 -12.75 3.02
N LEU A 81 13.08 -12.59 3.65
CA LEU A 81 13.20 -11.93 4.94
C LEU A 81 12.93 -10.42 4.83
N VAL A 82 12.23 -9.89 5.85
CA VAL A 82 12.06 -8.46 6.06
C VAL A 82 12.93 -8.04 7.22
N THR A 83 13.91 -7.17 6.95
CA THR A 83 14.79 -6.58 7.98
C THR A 83 14.61 -5.07 7.92
N PHE A 84 13.61 -4.57 8.65
CA PHE A 84 13.24 -3.17 8.58
C PHE A 84 14.22 -2.25 9.33
N ASN A 85 14.32 -1.01 8.85
CA ASN A 85 15.07 0.04 9.51
C ASN A 85 14.25 0.63 10.67
N THR A 86 14.73 0.46 11.90
CA THR A 86 14.01 0.87 13.12
C THR A 86 13.79 2.39 13.25
N GLY A 87 14.57 3.20 12.53
CA GLY A 87 14.36 4.64 12.45
C GLY A 87 13.15 5.04 11.57
N GLU A 88 12.74 4.17 10.67
CA GLU A 88 11.65 4.40 9.71
C GLU A 88 10.39 3.57 10.04
N VAL A 89 10.59 2.36 10.51
CA VAL A 89 9.55 1.34 10.71
C VAL A 89 9.69 0.72 12.09
N MET A 90 8.58 0.49 12.77
CA MET A 90 8.59 -0.16 14.09
C MET A 90 8.06 -1.59 14.08
N ALA A 91 7.31 -1.97 13.05
CA ALA A 91 6.78 -3.33 12.88
C ALA A 91 6.32 -3.56 11.44
N PHE A 92 6.18 -4.81 11.07
CA PHE A 92 5.51 -5.21 9.82
C PHE A 92 4.55 -6.36 10.08
N SER A 93 3.60 -6.55 9.17
CA SER A 93 2.64 -7.66 9.23
C SER A 93 2.14 -8.00 7.83
N TYR A 94 1.96 -9.30 7.57
CA TYR A 94 1.21 -9.77 6.41
C TYR A 94 -0.25 -9.97 6.81
N LYS A 95 -1.17 -9.37 6.06
CA LYS A 95 -2.59 -9.45 6.29
C LYS A 95 -3.34 -9.84 5.01
N LYS A 96 -4.41 -10.61 5.17
CA LYS A 96 -5.33 -10.90 4.07
C LYS A 96 -6.12 -9.65 3.71
N MET A 97 -6.54 -9.53 2.46
CA MET A 97 -7.27 -8.34 1.98
C MET A 97 -8.56 -8.09 2.77
N ASN A 98 -9.31 -9.14 3.10
CA ASN A 98 -10.52 -9.00 3.94
C ASN A 98 -10.22 -8.56 5.36
N GLU A 99 -9.12 -8.99 5.96
CA GLU A 99 -8.70 -8.57 7.30
C GLU A 99 -8.38 -7.06 7.30
N ILE A 100 -7.67 -6.60 6.27
CA ILE A 100 -7.35 -5.17 6.11
C ILE A 100 -8.63 -4.35 5.96
N LYS A 101 -9.53 -4.78 5.08
CA LYS A 101 -10.80 -4.10 4.84
C LYS A 101 -11.62 -3.96 6.12
N ASN A 102 -11.77 -5.03 6.87
CA ASN A 102 -12.52 -5.04 8.12
C ASN A 102 -11.87 -4.14 9.17
N SER A 103 -10.54 -4.18 9.28
CA SER A 103 -9.79 -3.34 10.21
C SER A 103 -9.87 -1.85 9.86
N LEU A 104 -9.83 -1.50 8.58
CA LEU A 104 -10.01 -0.11 8.12
C LEU A 104 -11.41 0.42 8.43
N LEU A 105 -12.43 -0.42 8.34
CA LEU A 105 -13.81 -0.05 8.68
C LEU A 105 -14.01 0.11 10.19
N ALA A 106 -13.42 -0.79 10.98
CA ALA A 106 -13.58 -0.80 12.44
C ALA A 106 -12.71 0.26 13.14
N GLU A 107 -11.48 0.42 12.69
CA GLU A 107 -10.47 1.25 13.36
C GLU A 107 -9.64 2.08 12.36
N PRO A 108 -10.26 2.99 11.58
CA PRO A 108 -9.54 3.77 10.57
C PRO A 108 -8.42 4.63 11.17
N GLY A 109 -8.53 5.04 12.43
CA GLY A 109 -7.51 5.82 13.11
C GLY A 109 -6.17 5.10 13.31
N ASN A 110 -6.10 3.79 13.11
CA ASN A 110 -4.86 3.02 13.18
C ASN A 110 -4.05 3.05 11.86
N TYR A 111 -4.57 3.69 10.83
CA TYR A 111 -4.00 3.69 9.49
C TYR A 111 -3.68 5.10 9.01
N THR A 112 -2.70 5.20 8.11
CA THR A 112 -2.37 6.48 7.47
C THR A 112 -3.51 6.92 6.54
N ALA A 113 -3.68 8.23 6.42
CA ALA A 113 -4.73 8.80 5.57
C ALA A 113 -4.56 8.40 4.09
N TRP A 114 -3.33 8.36 3.57
CA TRP A 114 -3.09 7.94 2.18
C TRP A 114 -3.43 6.47 1.94
N PHE A 115 -3.16 5.60 2.90
CA PHE A 115 -3.51 4.19 2.79
C PHE A 115 -5.03 3.97 2.79
N ILE A 116 -5.76 4.69 3.66
CA ILE A 116 -7.23 4.65 3.67
C ILE A 116 -7.79 5.06 2.30
N GLN A 117 -7.23 6.10 1.68
CA GLN A 117 -7.67 6.57 0.37
C GLN A 117 -7.29 5.63 -0.77
N ALA A 118 -6.11 5.00 -0.70
CA ALA A 118 -5.62 4.11 -1.75
C ALA A 118 -6.25 2.71 -1.70
N PHE A 119 -6.60 2.22 -0.53
CA PHE A 119 -6.96 0.81 -0.33
C PHE A 119 -8.15 0.33 -1.18
N PRO A 120 -9.25 1.07 -1.38
CA PRO A 120 -10.35 0.61 -2.24
C PRO A 120 -9.89 0.29 -3.68
N ARG A 121 -8.98 1.08 -4.22
CA ARG A 121 -8.41 0.85 -5.56
C ARG A 121 -7.39 -0.30 -5.57
N ILE A 122 -6.63 -0.45 -4.50
CA ILE A 122 -5.73 -1.59 -4.32
C ILE A 122 -6.54 -2.89 -4.27
N GLU A 123 -7.62 -2.92 -3.51
CA GLU A 123 -8.52 -4.07 -3.41
C GLU A 123 -9.14 -4.41 -4.77
N GLU A 124 -9.64 -3.41 -5.49
CA GLU A 124 -10.20 -3.61 -6.83
C GLU A 124 -9.19 -4.22 -7.79
N TRP A 125 -7.97 -3.67 -7.84
CA TRP A 125 -6.90 -4.21 -8.65
C TRP A 125 -6.57 -5.65 -8.27
N TRP A 126 -6.46 -5.94 -6.97
CA TRP A 126 -6.11 -7.26 -6.47
C TRP A 126 -7.18 -8.30 -6.82
N ARG A 127 -8.47 -7.96 -6.67
CA ARG A 127 -9.57 -8.87 -7.01
C ARG A 127 -9.61 -9.18 -8.50
N LYS A 128 -9.38 -8.20 -9.35
CA LYS A 128 -9.31 -8.41 -10.80
C LYS A 128 -8.17 -9.35 -11.20
N LYS A 129 -7.06 -9.29 -10.48
CA LYS A 129 -5.87 -10.11 -10.79
C LYS A 129 -5.96 -11.52 -10.22
N TYR A 130 -6.41 -11.69 -8.99
CA TYR A 130 -6.35 -12.94 -8.24
C TYR A 130 -7.70 -13.62 -8.04
N GLU A 131 -8.81 -12.91 -8.16
CA GLU A 131 -10.17 -13.41 -8.10
C GLU A 131 -10.92 -13.01 -9.39
N PRO A 132 -10.48 -13.46 -10.58
CA PRO A 132 -11.20 -13.16 -11.79
C PRO A 132 -12.63 -13.71 -11.66
N VAL A 133 -13.62 -12.89 -12.01
CA VAL A 133 -15.00 -13.34 -12.09
C VAL A 133 -14.99 -14.54 -13.01
N SER A 134 -15.29 -15.74 -12.49
CA SER A 134 -15.56 -16.89 -13.33
C SER A 134 -16.69 -16.47 -14.24
N SER A 135 -16.41 -16.38 -15.54
CA SER A 135 -17.45 -16.25 -16.54
C SER A 135 -18.34 -17.48 -16.35
N HIS A 136 -19.48 -17.30 -15.70
CA HIS A 136 -20.57 -18.23 -15.84
C HIS A 136 -20.96 -18.12 -17.29
N THR A 137 -20.35 -18.97 -18.11
CA THR A 137 -21.01 -19.43 -19.30
C THR A 137 -22.29 -20.06 -18.76
N THR A 138 -23.37 -19.33 -18.79
CA THR A 138 -24.68 -19.93 -18.83
C THR A 138 -24.64 -20.80 -20.06
N GLY A 139 -24.28 -22.06 -19.86
CA GLY A 139 -24.55 -23.07 -20.83
C GLY A 139 -26.06 -23.00 -21.01
N GLN A 140 -26.48 -22.43 -22.09
CA GLN A 140 -27.84 -22.65 -22.54
C GLN A 140 -27.97 -24.15 -22.64
N ASP A 141 -28.76 -24.70 -21.74
CA ASP A 141 -29.20 -26.08 -21.86
C ASP A 141 -29.88 -26.17 -23.23
N PRO A 142 -29.29 -26.91 -24.18
CA PRO A 142 -29.87 -26.99 -25.52
C PRO A 142 -31.22 -27.69 -25.52
N PHE A 143 -31.70 -28.14 -24.37
CA PHE A 143 -32.96 -28.84 -24.19
C PHE A 143 -33.95 -28.12 -23.26
N ALA A 144 -33.65 -26.88 -22.87
CA ALA A 144 -34.62 -26.08 -22.14
C ALA A 144 -35.54 -25.31 -23.07
#